data_653c27d4f71211cce9e83a29f89de33b
#
_entry.id   653c27d4f71211cce9e83a29f89de33b
#
_cell.length_a   1.000
_cell.length_b   1.000
_cell.length_c   1.000
_cell.angle_alpha   90.00
_cell.angle_beta   90.00
_cell.angle_gamma   90.00
#
_symmetry.space_group_name_H-M   'P 1'
#
loop_
_entity.id
_entity.type
_entity.pdbx_description
1 polymer ?
#
loop_
_entity_poly.entity_id
_entity_poly.type
_entity_poly.pdbx_seq_one_letter_code
_entity_poly.pdbx_strand_id
1 'polypeptide(L)'
;MSESTSISAEIRENNISAKILRKSGEIPAIVYGQENDPKLVKILEKDLVKILENPSIFSQVIELNQNDGAVKVILKEVQVNPSNDRPIHVDFQAVSEKTNITINVPLKFINEEVCIGVKQQGGMISHLKNEIELTCNAQNLPAVSYTHLTLPTTPYV
;
A
#
# COMPACT_ATOMS: atom_id res chain seq x y z
N MET A 1 -12.24 11.66 -9.69
CA MET A 1 -12.07 12.47 -8.45
C MET A 1 -11.29 11.60 -7.50
N SER A 2 -10.04 11.91 -7.23
CA SER A 2 -9.21 11.18 -6.27
C SER A 2 -9.72 11.53 -4.87
N GLU A 3 -10.34 10.57 -4.19
CA GLU A 3 -10.66 10.71 -2.78
C GLU A 3 -9.34 10.83 -2.02
N SER A 4 -9.07 12.00 -1.48
CA SER A 4 -7.92 12.20 -0.60
C SER A 4 -8.24 11.53 0.74
N THR A 5 -7.61 10.41 0.98
CA THR A 5 -7.73 9.72 2.26
C THR A 5 -6.85 10.45 3.28
N SER A 6 -7.44 10.93 4.38
CA SER A 6 -6.71 11.60 5.45
C SER A 6 -6.70 10.75 6.72
N ILE A 7 -5.57 10.74 7.42
CA ILE A 7 -5.38 10.03 8.69
C ILE A 7 -4.85 11.02 9.72
N SER A 8 -5.38 10.94 10.93
CA SER A 8 -4.83 11.68 12.07
C SER A 8 -3.69 10.90 12.70
N ALA A 9 -2.54 11.53 12.87
CA ALA A 9 -1.38 10.97 13.53
C ALA A 9 -0.81 11.93 14.56
N GLU A 10 -0.43 11.40 15.70
CA GLU A 10 0.23 12.16 16.76
C GLU A 10 1.71 11.81 16.82
N ILE A 11 2.55 12.80 17.09
CA ILE A 11 3.99 12.58 17.29
C ILE A 11 4.17 11.74 18.54
N ARG A 12 4.96 10.68 18.43
CA ARG A 12 5.28 9.79 19.54
C ARG A 12 6.58 10.21 20.20
N GLU A 13 6.54 10.37 21.51
CA GLU A 13 7.76 10.52 22.31
C GLU A 13 8.50 9.17 22.42
N ASN A 14 9.83 9.22 22.38
CA ASN A 14 10.69 8.04 22.45
C ASN A 14 10.54 7.21 23.74
N ASN A 15 9.97 7.79 24.78
CA ASN A 15 9.83 7.18 26.10
C ASN A 15 8.68 6.18 26.22
N ILE A 16 7.74 6.15 25.26
CA ILE A 16 6.57 5.28 25.35
C ILE A 16 6.87 3.95 24.63
N SER A 17 6.75 2.85 25.35
CA SER A 17 6.95 1.52 24.79
C SER A 17 5.85 1.19 23.76
N ALA A 18 6.25 0.65 22.58
CA ALA A 18 5.34 0.20 21.54
C ALA A 18 4.30 -0.84 22.03
N LYS A 19 4.66 -1.63 23.05
CA LYS A 19 3.76 -2.62 23.67
C LYS A 19 2.60 -1.95 24.42
N ILE A 20 2.85 -0.81 25.05
CA ILE A 20 1.82 -0.05 25.78
C ILE A 20 0.87 0.59 24.78
N LEU A 21 1.39 1.21 23.72
CA LEU A 21 0.57 1.82 22.66
C LEU A 21 -0.40 0.80 22.03
N ARG A 22 0.09 -0.37 21.66
CA ARG A 22 -0.78 -1.41 21.09
C ARG A 22 -1.86 -1.90 22.06
N LYS A 23 -1.61 -1.87 23.37
CA LYS A 23 -2.63 -2.19 24.36
C LYS A 23 -3.70 -1.11 24.51
N SER A 24 -3.35 0.15 24.27
CA SER A 24 -4.31 1.27 24.27
C SER A 24 -5.07 1.44 22.93
N GLY A 25 -4.81 0.56 21.94
CA GLY A 25 -5.43 0.65 20.61
C GLY A 25 -4.78 1.69 19.70
N GLU A 26 -3.53 2.05 19.98
CA GLU A 26 -2.70 2.91 19.15
C GLU A 26 -1.59 2.08 18.49
N ILE A 27 -1.32 2.35 17.21
CA ILE A 27 -0.31 1.63 16.45
C ILE A 27 0.89 2.56 16.23
N PRO A 28 2.09 2.11 16.62
CA PRO A 28 3.30 2.85 16.31
C PRO A 28 3.56 2.83 14.81
N ALA A 29 3.92 3.97 14.26
CA ALA A 29 4.29 4.14 12.88
C ALA A 29 5.53 5.02 12.75
N ILE A 30 6.18 4.92 11.60
CA ILE A 30 7.33 5.75 11.23
C ILE A 30 7.03 6.47 9.93
N VAL A 31 7.41 7.73 9.87
CA VAL A 31 7.37 8.54 8.64
C VAL A 31 8.80 8.88 8.27
N TYR A 32 9.27 8.41 7.13
CA TYR A 32 10.60 8.67 6.59
C TYR A 32 10.53 9.15 5.15
N GLY A 33 11.63 9.65 4.63
CA GLY A 33 11.71 10.24 3.30
C GLY A 33 11.69 11.76 3.36
N GLN A 34 11.98 12.40 2.25
CA GLN A 34 12.40 13.80 2.18
C GLN A 34 13.72 14.05 2.96
N GLU A 35 14.17 15.28 2.96
CA GLU A 35 15.42 15.69 3.61
C GLU A 35 15.35 15.75 5.15
N ASN A 36 14.25 15.30 5.73
CA ASN A 36 13.99 15.35 7.16
C ASN A 36 14.28 14.02 7.86
N ASP A 37 14.69 14.11 9.12
CA ASP A 37 14.87 12.95 9.99
C ASP A 37 13.58 12.12 10.13
N PRO A 38 13.70 10.78 10.29
CA PRO A 38 12.55 9.93 10.51
C PRO A 38 11.74 10.37 11.73
N LYS A 39 10.45 10.58 11.55
CA LYS A 39 9.53 10.96 12.63
C LYS A 39 8.77 9.75 13.14
N LEU A 40 8.78 9.53 14.43
CA LEU A 40 7.98 8.51 15.08
C LEU A 40 6.58 9.07 15.35
N VAL A 41 5.57 8.35 14.88
CA VAL A 41 4.16 8.75 15.05
C VAL A 41 3.35 7.58 15.60
N LYS A 42 2.19 7.88 16.14
CA LYS A 42 1.20 6.90 16.58
C LYS A 42 -0.14 7.21 15.92
N ILE A 43 -0.87 6.18 15.57
CA ILE A 43 -2.14 6.25 14.84
C ILE A 43 -3.16 5.37 15.55
N LEU A 44 -4.42 5.76 15.55
CA LEU A 44 -5.50 4.95 16.07
C LEU A 44 -5.71 3.69 15.21
N GLU A 45 -5.76 2.52 15.83
CA GLU A 45 -5.99 1.22 15.15
C GLU A 45 -7.25 1.24 14.30
N LYS A 46 -8.33 1.84 14.79
CA LYS A 46 -9.62 1.92 14.09
C LYS A 46 -9.54 2.66 12.76
N ASP A 47 -8.80 3.75 12.72
CA ASP A 47 -8.67 4.57 11.52
C ASP A 47 -7.78 3.88 10.50
N LEU A 48 -6.72 3.22 10.96
CA LEU A 48 -5.85 2.44 10.11
C LEU A 48 -6.57 1.24 9.47
N VAL A 49 -7.35 0.49 10.24
CA VAL A 49 -8.10 -0.68 9.74
C VAL A 49 -9.07 -0.28 8.65
N LYS A 50 -9.83 0.81 8.84
CA LYS A 50 -10.76 1.32 7.81
C LYS A 50 -10.08 1.61 6.48
N ILE A 51 -8.85 2.12 6.52
CA ILE A 51 -8.11 2.48 5.34
C ILE A 51 -7.51 1.24 4.67
N LEU A 52 -7.07 0.27 5.46
CA LEU A 52 -6.55 -1.01 4.96
C LEU A 52 -7.61 -1.90 4.31
N GLU A 53 -8.91 -1.65 4.56
CA GLU A 53 -10.00 -2.33 3.84
C GLU A 53 -9.96 -2.07 2.33
N ASN A 54 -9.36 -0.97 1.90
CA ASN A 54 -9.17 -0.66 0.50
C ASN A 54 -7.78 -1.09 0.03
N PRO A 55 -7.64 -2.16 -0.76
CA PRO A 55 -6.34 -2.64 -1.22
C PRO A 55 -5.57 -1.64 -2.08
N SER A 56 -6.27 -0.67 -2.70
CA SER A 56 -5.64 0.38 -3.50
C SER A 56 -4.87 1.41 -2.67
N ILE A 57 -4.94 1.34 -1.33
CA ILE A 57 -4.29 2.33 -0.45
C ILE A 57 -2.76 2.32 -0.56
N PHE A 58 -2.17 1.18 -0.91
CA PHE A 58 -0.72 1.06 -1.11
C PHE A 58 -0.21 1.84 -2.33
N SER A 59 -1.11 2.24 -3.22
CA SER A 59 -0.81 3.01 -4.42
C SER A 59 -1.46 4.40 -4.43
N GLN A 60 -1.90 4.89 -3.29
CA GLN A 60 -2.51 6.21 -3.15
C GLN A 60 -1.69 7.10 -2.21
N VAL A 61 -1.74 8.41 -2.48
CA VAL A 61 -1.19 9.40 -1.56
C VAL A 61 -2.19 9.65 -0.44
N ILE A 62 -1.72 9.52 0.78
CA ILE A 62 -2.47 9.74 2.02
C ILE A 62 -2.02 11.06 2.63
N GLU A 63 -2.96 11.85 3.12
CA GLU A 63 -2.66 13.04 3.92
C GLU A 63 -2.60 12.65 5.39
N LEU A 64 -1.39 12.68 5.96
CA LEU A 64 -1.17 12.44 7.37
C LEU A 64 -1.27 13.77 8.13
N ASN A 65 -2.35 13.96 8.85
CA ASN A 65 -2.56 15.14 9.68
C ASN A 65 -1.78 14.98 10.99
N GLN A 66 -0.72 15.74 11.13
CA GLN A 66 0.09 15.86 12.35
C GLN A 66 -0.18 17.20 13.02
N ASN A 67 0.17 17.31 14.31
CA ASN A 67 0.06 18.59 15.03
C ASN A 67 0.88 19.73 14.38
N ASP A 68 1.95 19.38 13.66
CA ASP A 68 2.83 20.30 12.95
C ASP A 68 2.37 20.61 11.51
N GLY A 69 1.29 20.01 11.04
CA GLY A 69 0.77 20.18 9.68
C GLY A 69 0.45 18.89 8.96
N ALA A 70 -0.14 19.00 7.79
CA ALA A 70 -0.45 17.87 6.93
C ALA A 70 0.76 17.48 6.07
N VAL A 71 1.15 16.22 6.11
CA VAL A 71 2.25 15.66 5.32
C VAL A 71 1.68 14.65 4.33
N LYS A 72 2.04 14.77 3.07
CA LYS A 72 1.68 13.78 2.04
C LYS A 72 2.61 12.57 2.16
N VAL A 73 2.02 11.41 2.36
CA VAL A 73 2.74 10.14 2.56
C VAL A 73 2.15 9.04 1.70
N ILE A 74 2.93 8.00 1.47
CA ILE A 74 2.47 6.74 0.89
C ILE A 74 2.69 5.64 1.91
N LEU A 75 1.76 4.71 1.96
CA LEU A 75 1.87 3.50 2.75
C LEU A 75 2.88 2.56 2.09
N LYS A 76 4.01 2.35 2.75
CA LYS A 76 5.08 1.49 2.22
C LYS A 76 4.94 0.05 2.68
N GLU A 77 4.72 -0.15 3.96
CA GLU A 77 4.60 -1.47 4.56
C GLU A 77 3.67 -1.44 5.77
N VAL A 78 2.93 -2.53 5.95
CA VAL A 78 2.12 -2.79 7.14
C VAL A 78 2.51 -4.14 7.70
N GLN A 79 2.99 -4.14 8.94
CA GLN A 79 3.23 -5.38 9.65
C GLN A 79 1.95 -5.80 10.37
N VAL A 80 1.51 -7.00 10.11
CA VAL A 80 0.27 -7.57 10.65
C VAL A 80 0.61 -8.77 11.54
N ASN A 81 -0.11 -8.91 12.63
CA ASN A 81 0.02 -10.07 13.50
C ASN A 81 -0.67 -11.29 12.89
N PRO A 82 0.04 -12.38 12.57
CA PRO A 82 -0.53 -13.54 11.88
C PRO A 82 -1.58 -14.29 12.69
N SER A 83 -1.70 -14.02 14.00
CA SER A 83 -2.67 -14.70 14.87
C SER A 83 -4.05 -14.05 14.89
N ASN A 84 -4.14 -12.75 14.65
CA ASN A 84 -5.39 -11.99 14.79
C ASN A 84 -5.59 -10.92 13.71
N ASP A 85 -4.76 -10.90 12.67
CA ASP A 85 -4.77 -9.96 11.54
C ASP A 85 -4.79 -8.48 11.94
N ARG A 86 -4.34 -8.17 13.16
CA ARG A 86 -4.23 -6.78 13.61
C ARG A 86 -2.91 -6.16 13.19
N PRO A 87 -2.93 -4.91 12.72
CA PRO A 87 -1.71 -4.20 12.37
C PRO A 87 -0.87 -3.93 13.65
N ILE A 88 0.43 -4.16 13.54
CA ILE A 88 1.41 -4.00 14.62
C ILE A 88 2.27 -2.77 14.40
N HIS A 89 2.65 -2.51 13.16
CA HIS A 89 3.52 -1.41 12.76
C HIS A 89 3.18 -0.94 11.35
N VAL A 90 3.39 0.32 11.09
CA VAL A 90 3.15 0.91 9.77
C VAL A 90 4.31 1.82 9.38
N ASP A 91 4.75 1.64 8.15
CA ASP A 91 5.80 2.43 7.54
C ASP A 91 5.23 3.36 6.48
N PHE A 92 5.41 4.66 6.69
CA PHE A 92 5.03 5.68 5.74
C PHE A 92 6.25 6.31 5.10
N GLN A 93 6.19 6.48 3.81
CA GLN A 93 7.19 7.25 3.06
C GLN A 93 6.61 8.61 2.72
N ALA A 94 7.23 9.68 3.23
CA ALA A 94 6.88 11.05 2.85
C ALA A 94 7.24 11.30 1.38
N VAL A 95 6.34 11.92 0.65
CA VAL A 95 6.49 12.14 -0.79
C VAL A 95 6.40 13.61 -1.14
N SER A 96 7.34 14.04 -1.98
CA SER A 96 7.29 15.32 -2.67
C SER A 96 6.85 15.10 -4.12
N GLU A 97 6.32 16.13 -4.73
CA GLU A 97 5.82 16.08 -6.12
C GLU A 97 6.86 15.63 -7.16
N LYS A 98 8.14 15.78 -6.85
CA LYS A 98 9.27 15.43 -7.75
C LYS A 98 9.97 14.12 -7.40
N THR A 99 9.52 13.43 -6.36
CA THR A 99 10.20 12.22 -5.88
C THR A 99 9.73 11.01 -6.66
N ASN A 100 10.67 10.25 -7.23
CA ASN A 100 10.39 8.93 -7.75
C ASN A 100 10.23 7.96 -6.59
N ILE A 101 9.15 7.23 -6.59
CA ILE A 101 8.81 6.24 -5.58
C ILE A 101 8.58 4.90 -6.22
N THR A 102 8.97 3.88 -5.49
CA THR A 102 8.75 2.49 -5.87
C THR A 102 7.66 1.91 -4.99
N ILE A 103 6.58 1.48 -5.61
CA ILE A 103 5.40 0.93 -4.93
C ILE A 103 5.05 -0.45 -5.50
N ASN A 104 4.45 -1.29 -4.66
CA ASN A 104 3.87 -2.55 -5.07
C ASN A 104 2.40 -2.33 -5.41
N VAL A 105 2.03 -2.59 -6.66
CA VAL A 105 0.66 -2.41 -7.14
C VAL A 105 0.03 -3.79 -7.36
N PRO A 106 -1.14 -4.05 -6.77
CA PRO A 106 -1.84 -5.31 -6.98
C PRO A 106 -2.30 -5.43 -8.44
N LEU A 107 -2.14 -6.64 -8.98
CA LEU A 107 -2.55 -6.98 -10.34
C LEU A 107 -3.97 -7.51 -10.32
N LYS A 108 -4.82 -6.99 -11.19
CA LYS A 108 -6.13 -7.56 -11.47
C LYS A 108 -6.10 -8.19 -12.86
N PHE A 109 -6.19 -9.50 -12.92
CA PHE A 109 -6.27 -10.22 -14.17
C PHE A 109 -7.69 -10.15 -14.73
N ILE A 110 -7.81 -9.86 -16.01
CA ILE A 110 -9.09 -9.79 -16.72
C ILE A 110 -9.08 -10.75 -17.89
N ASN A 111 -10.26 -11.22 -18.30
CA ASN A 111 -10.45 -12.13 -19.44
C ASN A 111 -9.83 -13.54 -19.26
N GLU A 112 -9.73 -14.03 -18.05
CA GLU A 112 -9.21 -15.37 -17.78
C GLU A 112 -10.07 -16.46 -18.42
N GLU A 113 -11.39 -16.30 -18.35
CA GLU A 113 -12.36 -17.26 -18.92
C GLU A 113 -12.37 -17.29 -20.45
N VAL A 114 -11.93 -16.21 -21.10
CA VAL A 114 -11.93 -16.07 -22.55
C VAL A 114 -10.60 -16.54 -23.15
N CYS A 115 -9.61 -16.78 -22.31
CA CYS A 115 -8.29 -17.24 -22.73
C CYS A 115 -8.39 -18.57 -23.52
N ILE A 116 -7.78 -18.61 -24.70
CA ILE A 116 -7.81 -19.76 -25.61
C ILE A 116 -7.33 -21.05 -24.92
N GLY A 117 -6.30 -20.95 -24.10
CA GLY A 117 -5.78 -22.09 -23.36
C GLY A 117 -6.75 -22.70 -22.36
N VAL A 118 -7.59 -21.86 -21.72
CA VAL A 118 -8.63 -22.33 -20.80
C VAL A 118 -9.84 -22.85 -21.55
N LYS A 119 -10.34 -22.06 -22.52
CA LYS A 119 -11.60 -22.34 -23.21
C LYS A 119 -11.53 -23.48 -24.20
N GLN A 120 -10.43 -23.62 -24.94
CA GLN A 120 -10.29 -24.63 -26.01
C GLN A 120 -9.43 -25.82 -25.61
N GLN A 121 -8.46 -25.64 -24.74
CA GLN A 121 -7.51 -26.68 -24.36
C GLN A 121 -7.71 -27.23 -22.95
N GLY A 122 -8.69 -26.68 -22.19
CA GLY A 122 -8.97 -27.12 -20.82
C GLY A 122 -7.81 -26.85 -19.85
N GLY A 123 -6.95 -25.88 -20.19
CA GLY A 123 -5.81 -25.49 -19.35
C GLY A 123 -6.25 -24.73 -18.11
N MET A 124 -5.36 -24.66 -17.11
CA MET A 124 -5.56 -23.92 -15.88
C MET A 124 -4.55 -22.76 -15.82
N ILE A 125 -5.02 -21.56 -15.46
CA ILE A 125 -4.15 -20.40 -15.27
C ILE A 125 -3.60 -20.44 -13.85
N SER A 126 -2.28 -20.33 -13.72
CA SER A 126 -1.61 -20.18 -12.43
C SER A 126 -0.97 -18.80 -12.34
N HIS A 127 -1.36 -18.03 -11.32
CA HIS A 127 -0.80 -16.71 -11.06
C HIS A 127 0.46 -16.85 -10.23
N LEU A 128 1.63 -16.60 -10.83
CA LEU A 128 2.91 -16.65 -10.14
C LEU A 128 3.21 -15.37 -9.35
N LYS A 129 2.61 -14.25 -9.75
CA LYS A 129 2.76 -12.96 -9.09
C LYS A 129 1.41 -12.25 -9.05
N ASN A 130 1.05 -11.76 -7.88
CA ASN A 130 -0.17 -10.99 -7.65
C ASN A 130 0.10 -9.48 -7.55
N GLU A 131 1.38 -9.08 -7.49
CA GLU A 131 1.80 -7.69 -7.35
C GLU A 131 2.97 -7.42 -8.30
N ILE A 132 3.06 -6.19 -8.76
CA ILE A 132 4.15 -5.66 -9.57
C ILE A 132 4.76 -4.44 -8.87
N GLU A 133 6.09 -4.42 -8.81
CA GLU A 133 6.85 -3.27 -8.34
C GLU A 133 6.95 -2.24 -9.48
N LEU A 134 6.41 -1.04 -9.24
CA LEU A 134 6.42 0.06 -10.19
C LEU A 134 7.17 1.26 -9.62
N THR A 135 8.08 1.82 -10.41
CA THR A 135 8.72 3.09 -10.09
C THR A 135 8.05 4.20 -10.89
N CYS A 136 7.45 5.14 -10.19
CA CYS A 136 6.72 6.25 -10.79
C CYS A 136 6.89 7.54 -10.00
N ASN A 137 6.47 8.65 -10.59
CA ASN A 137 6.40 9.92 -9.88
C ASN A 137 5.16 9.96 -8.99
N ALA A 138 5.28 10.57 -7.80
CA ALA A 138 4.20 10.69 -6.82
C ALA A 138 2.90 11.32 -7.37
N GLN A 139 2.98 12.12 -8.43
CA GLN A 139 1.81 12.72 -9.08
C GLN A 139 1.01 11.74 -9.96
N ASN A 140 1.67 10.72 -10.51
CA ASN A 140 1.10 9.80 -11.50
C ASN A 140 1.03 8.37 -10.97
N LEU A 141 0.46 8.19 -9.78
CA LEU A 141 0.30 6.88 -9.16
C LEU A 141 -0.85 6.10 -9.81
N PRO A 142 -0.58 4.93 -10.40
CA PRO A 142 -1.65 4.04 -10.85
C PRO A 142 -2.27 3.33 -9.65
N ALA A 143 -3.56 3.52 -9.43
CA ALA A 143 -4.27 2.87 -8.31
C ALA A 143 -4.39 1.34 -8.49
N VAL A 144 -4.52 0.87 -9.74
CA VAL A 144 -4.61 -0.56 -10.08
C VAL A 144 -4.00 -0.76 -11.47
N SER A 145 -3.21 -1.82 -11.64
CA SER A 145 -2.73 -2.22 -12.96
C SER A 145 -3.59 -3.36 -13.51
N TYR A 146 -4.21 -3.10 -14.66
CA TYR A 146 -4.98 -4.12 -15.38
C TYR A 146 -4.09 -4.81 -16.41
N THR A 147 -3.93 -6.11 -16.30
CA THR A 147 -3.23 -6.91 -17.30
C THR A 147 -4.24 -7.64 -18.18
N HIS A 148 -4.15 -7.40 -19.49
CA HIS A 148 -4.91 -8.14 -20.47
C HIS A 148 -4.11 -9.40 -20.86
N LEU A 149 -4.69 -10.59 -20.61
CA LEU A 149 -4.06 -11.85 -21.00
C LEU A 149 -4.21 -12.04 -22.52
N THR A 150 -3.15 -11.72 -23.23
CA THR A 150 -2.96 -12.17 -24.61
C THR A 150 -1.88 -13.26 -24.59
N LEU A 151 -2.26 -14.49 -24.84
CA LEU A 151 -1.28 -15.53 -25.11
C LEU A 151 -0.63 -15.22 -26.48
N PRO A 152 0.71 -15.12 -26.56
CA PRO A 152 1.37 -15.11 -27.84
C PRO A 152 1.09 -16.46 -28.51
N THR A 153 0.32 -16.45 -29.60
CA THR A 153 0.17 -17.58 -30.48
C THR A 153 1.47 -17.72 -31.30
N THR A 154 2.52 -18.22 -30.67
CA THR A 154 3.64 -18.77 -31.43
C THR A 154 3.30 -20.23 -31.70
N PRO A 155 3.04 -20.61 -32.94
CA PRO A 155 2.95 -22.01 -33.27
C PRO A 155 4.37 -22.58 -33.08
N TYR A 156 4.50 -23.47 -32.11
CA TYR A 156 5.66 -24.36 -32.10
C TYR A 156 5.50 -25.30 -33.30
N VAL A 157 6.38 -25.09 -34.28
CA VAL A 157 6.62 -26.06 -35.35
C VAL A 157 7.53 -27.12 -34.79
#